data_7b0c9493f104741aaffe2195da981dcf
#
_entry.id   7b0c9493f104741aaffe2195da981dcf
#
_cell.length_a   1.000
_cell.length_b   1.000
_cell.length_c   1.000
_cell.angle_alpha   90.00
_cell.angle_beta   90.00
_cell.angle_gamma   90.00
#
_symmetry.space_group_name_H-M   'P 1'
#
loop_
_entity.id
_entity.type
_entity.pdbx_description
1 polymer ?
#
loop_
_entity_poly.entity_id
_entity_poly.type
_entity_poly.pdbx_seq_one_letter_code
_entity_poly.pdbx_strand_id
1 'polypeptide(L)'
;TFYPKIDLTQAEKIPAMVQIDKNWVCQRCGEVSQEKVPAGFFYCPSCLALGRVDSNSSLYFFPIKKAVPKKVVLTWSGKLSTAQQKIADGLLEDQLKKRSFLLWAVTGAGKTEILFPLLKSLLEKGKKIAVTSPRVDVCNEVFLRFRQAFPDEKNQSFSRTGTKRCR
;
A
#
# COMPACT_ATOMS: atom_id res chain seq x y z
N THR A 1 -14.11 19.57 -8.47
CA THR A 1 -13.21 18.48 -8.04
C THR A 1 -12.39 18.10 -9.26
N PHE A 2 -11.13 18.50 -9.28
CA PHE A 2 -10.22 18.27 -10.42
C PHE A 2 -9.66 16.84 -10.28
N TYR A 3 -10.27 15.87 -10.94
CA TYR A 3 -9.63 14.56 -11.12
C TYR A 3 -8.65 14.68 -12.30
N PRO A 4 -7.37 14.31 -12.15
CA PRO A 4 -6.47 14.24 -13.29
C PRO A 4 -7.07 13.28 -14.33
N LYS A 5 -7.05 13.66 -15.62
CA LYS A 5 -7.41 12.74 -16.69
C LYS A 5 -6.48 11.54 -16.60
N ILE A 6 -7.03 10.37 -16.27
CA ILE A 6 -6.29 9.11 -16.24
C ILE A 6 -6.35 8.54 -17.65
N ASP A 7 -5.19 8.26 -18.22
CA ASP A 7 -5.10 7.53 -19.48
C ASP A 7 -5.47 6.06 -19.23
N LEU A 8 -6.58 5.64 -19.80
CA LEU A 8 -7.14 4.30 -19.67
C LEU A 8 -6.68 3.32 -20.76
N THR A 9 -5.84 3.76 -21.71
CA THR A 9 -5.43 2.94 -22.85
C THR A 9 -4.71 1.64 -22.48
N GLN A 10 -4.06 1.63 -21.31
CA GLN A 10 -3.36 0.46 -20.77
C GLN A 10 -4.16 -0.27 -19.67
N ALA A 11 -5.39 0.13 -19.44
CA ALA A 11 -6.22 -0.46 -18.41
C ALA A 11 -7.12 -1.55 -18.96
N GLU A 12 -7.21 -2.66 -18.26
CA GLU A 12 -8.23 -3.68 -18.48
C GLU A 12 -9.51 -3.26 -17.76
N LYS A 13 -10.62 -3.22 -18.49
CA LYS A 13 -11.94 -2.93 -17.93
C LYS A 13 -12.57 -4.24 -17.43
N ILE A 14 -12.86 -4.32 -16.13
CA ILE A 14 -13.50 -5.47 -15.52
C ILE A 14 -14.82 -5.07 -14.84
N PRO A 15 -15.80 -5.98 -14.69
CA PRO A 15 -16.98 -5.73 -13.87
C PRO A 15 -16.58 -5.38 -12.45
N ALA A 16 -17.22 -4.38 -11.84
CA ALA A 16 -16.87 -3.99 -10.47
C ALA A 16 -17.36 -5.00 -9.42
N MET A 17 -18.43 -5.72 -9.72
CA MET A 17 -18.89 -6.88 -8.96
C MET A 17 -19.21 -8.04 -9.92
N VAL A 18 -18.93 -9.25 -9.51
CA VAL A 18 -19.26 -10.47 -10.25
C VAL A 18 -20.15 -11.37 -9.42
N GLN A 19 -21.06 -12.07 -10.07
CA GLN A 19 -21.89 -13.06 -9.41
C GLN A 19 -21.15 -14.40 -9.40
N ILE A 20 -20.94 -14.95 -8.22
CA ILE A 20 -20.42 -16.29 -8.02
C ILE A 20 -21.50 -17.06 -7.26
N ASP A 21 -22.04 -18.08 -7.91
CA ASP A 21 -23.24 -18.79 -7.45
C ASP A 21 -24.43 -17.83 -7.22
N LYS A 22 -24.88 -17.69 -5.97
CA LYS A 22 -25.97 -16.78 -5.58
C LYS A 22 -25.49 -15.47 -4.95
N ASN A 23 -24.18 -15.28 -4.85
CA ASN A 23 -23.60 -14.15 -4.14
C ASN A 23 -22.89 -13.18 -5.11
N TRP A 24 -22.92 -11.90 -4.79
CA TRP A 24 -22.16 -10.88 -5.50
C TRP A 24 -20.83 -10.62 -4.78
N VAL A 25 -19.73 -10.73 -5.52
CA VAL A 25 -18.37 -10.54 -5.00
C VAL A 25 -17.78 -9.26 -5.56
N CYS A 26 -17.35 -8.37 -4.67
CA CYS A 26 -16.69 -7.12 -5.04
C CYS A 26 -15.29 -7.40 -5.60
N GLN A 27 -15.02 -6.98 -6.83
CA GLN A 27 -13.71 -7.17 -7.46
C GLN A 27 -12.62 -6.23 -6.92
N ARG A 28 -13.00 -5.24 -6.09
CA ARG A 28 -12.03 -4.32 -5.45
C ARG A 28 -11.52 -4.83 -4.11
N CYS A 29 -12.37 -5.36 -3.26
CA CYS A 29 -12.00 -5.76 -1.90
C CYS A 29 -12.25 -7.23 -1.57
N GLY A 30 -12.91 -7.99 -2.45
CA GLY A 30 -13.24 -9.39 -2.23
C GLY A 30 -14.48 -9.62 -1.35
N GLU A 31 -15.13 -8.57 -0.84
CA GLU A 31 -16.33 -8.69 0.00
C GLU A 31 -17.47 -9.33 -0.75
N VAL A 32 -18.16 -10.23 -0.06
CA VAL A 32 -19.40 -10.85 -0.52
C VAL A 32 -20.57 -10.03 -0.03
N SER A 33 -21.45 -9.60 -0.93
CA SER A 33 -22.60 -8.76 -0.58
C SER A 33 -23.87 -9.20 -1.29
N GLN A 34 -24.98 -9.10 -0.60
CA GLN A 34 -26.33 -9.23 -1.15
C GLN A 34 -27.13 -7.92 -1.02
N GLU A 35 -26.47 -6.86 -0.61
CA GLU A 35 -27.07 -5.54 -0.42
C GLU A 35 -27.45 -4.92 -1.75
N LYS A 36 -28.71 -4.44 -1.84
CA LYS A 36 -29.26 -3.80 -3.03
C LYS A 36 -29.57 -2.32 -2.78
N VAL A 37 -29.38 -1.53 -3.80
CA VAL A 37 -29.95 -0.18 -3.84
C VAL A 37 -31.40 -0.23 -4.35
N PRO A 38 -32.24 0.81 -4.05
CA PRO A 38 -33.61 0.84 -4.56
C PRO A 38 -33.75 0.67 -6.08
N ALA A 39 -32.72 1.06 -6.84
CA ALA A 39 -32.66 0.87 -8.30
C ALA A 39 -32.40 -0.59 -8.75
N GLY A 40 -32.29 -1.54 -7.81
CA GLY A 40 -32.26 -2.98 -8.09
C GLY A 40 -30.89 -3.60 -8.31
N PHE A 41 -29.81 -2.85 -8.31
CA PHE A 41 -28.45 -3.38 -8.46
C PHE A 41 -27.73 -3.57 -7.11
N PHE A 42 -26.80 -4.50 -7.06
CA PHE A 42 -26.04 -4.84 -5.86
C PHE A 42 -24.88 -3.90 -5.66
N TYR A 43 -24.49 -3.63 -4.41
CA TYR A 43 -23.34 -2.80 -4.09
C TYR A 43 -22.49 -3.39 -2.96
N CYS A 44 -21.25 -2.95 -2.87
CA CYS A 44 -20.34 -3.34 -1.80
C CYS A 44 -20.36 -2.29 -0.67
N PRO A 45 -20.88 -2.65 0.54
CA PRO A 45 -20.94 -1.72 1.68
C PRO A 45 -19.53 -1.34 2.19
N SER A 46 -18.59 -2.27 2.20
CA SER A 46 -17.21 -2.04 2.65
C SER A 46 -16.45 -1.03 1.78
N CYS A 47 -16.89 -0.81 0.54
CA CYS A 47 -16.26 0.13 -0.37
C CYS A 47 -16.84 1.55 -0.37
N LEU A 48 -17.94 1.81 0.32
CA LEU A 48 -18.65 3.10 0.27
C LEU A 48 -17.77 4.29 0.62
N ALA A 49 -16.90 4.16 1.62
CA ALA A 49 -16.00 5.23 2.07
C ALA A 49 -14.94 5.61 1.02
N LEU A 50 -14.62 4.71 0.09
CA LEU A 50 -13.62 4.88 -0.97
C LEU A 50 -14.25 5.11 -2.36
N GLY A 51 -15.56 5.31 -2.40
CA GLY A 51 -16.36 5.41 -3.61
C GLY A 51 -17.13 4.11 -3.89
N ARG A 52 -18.41 4.28 -4.25
CA ARG A 52 -19.34 3.17 -4.46
C ARG A 52 -18.82 2.19 -5.53
N VAL A 53 -18.91 0.92 -5.23
CA VAL A 53 -18.71 -0.19 -6.15
C VAL A 53 -20.01 -0.96 -6.25
N ASP A 54 -20.53 -1.13 -7.44
CA ASP A 54 -21.81 -1.79 -7.66
C ASP A 54 -21.81 -2.68 -8.92
N SER A 55 -22.84 -3.52 -9.05
CA SER A 55 -22.96 -4.49 -10.15
C SER A 55 -23.20 -3.87 -11.53
N ASN A 56 -23.49 -2.56 -11.59
CA ASN A 56 -23.68 -1.81 -12.84
C ASN A 56 -22.45 -0.95 -13.20
N SER A 57 -21.42 -0.97 -12.38
CA SER A 57 -20.19 -0.23 -12.59
C SER A 57 -19.04 -1.12 -13.07
N SER A 58 -17.96 -0.50 -13.54
CA SER A 58 -16.74 -1.18 -13.95
C SER A 58 -15.54 -0.64 -13.20
N LEU A 59 -14.57 -1.49 -12.96
CA LEU A 59 -13.25 -1.12 -12.49
C LEU A 59 -12.26 -1.14 -13.66
N TYR A 60 -11.24 -0.32 -13.56
CA TYR A 60 -10.13 -0.29 -14.50
C TYR A 60 -8.88 -0.82 -13.80
N PHE A 61 -8.45 -1.99 -14.22
CA PHE A 61 -7.25 -2.65 -13.70
C PHE A 61 -6.04 -2.26 -14.54
N PHE A 62 -5.02 -1.69 -13.90
CA PHE A 62 -3.74 -1.41 -14.53
C PHE A 62 -2.77 -2.53 -14.20
N PRO A 63 -2.29 -3.30 -15.18
CA PRO A 63 -1.35 -4.39 -14.90
C PRO A 63 -0.07 -3.83 -14.29
N ILE A 64 0.37 -4.45 -13.21
CA ILE A 64 1.62 -4.06 -12.54
C ILE A 64 2.78 -4.44 -13.45
N LYS A 65 3.58 -3.46 -13.88
CA LYS A 65 4.83 -3.73 -14.59
C LYS A 65 5.71 -4.61 -13.70
N LYS A 66 6.36 -5.61 -14.33
CA LYS A 66 7.29 -6.49 -13.60
C LYS A 66 8.32 -5.64 -12.86
N ALA A 67 8.55 -6.00 -11.60
CA ALA A 67 9.57 -5.35 -10.80
C ALA A 67 10.96 -5.60 -11.41
N VAL A 68 11.70 -4.53 -11.65
CA VAL A 68 13.09 -4.63 -12.14
C VAL A 68 14.00 -4.40 -10.93
N PRO A 69 14.88 -5.37 -10.61
CA PRO A 69 15.88 -5.18 -9.56
C PRO A 69 16.76 -3.97 -9.84
N LYS A 70 17.13 -3.24 -8.81
CA LYS A 70 17.95 -2.04 -8.90
C LYS A 70 18.82 -1.88 -7.66
N LYS A 71 19.90 -1.11 -7.77
CA LYS A 71 20.68 -0.72 -6.60
C LYS A 71 19.94 0.40 -5.83
N VAL A 72 19.88 0.27 -4.51
CA VAL A 72 19.23 1.24 -3.63
C VAL A 72 20.23 1.78 -2.63
N VAL A 73 20.33 3.11 -2.55
CA VAL A 73 21.17 3.80 -1.57
C VAL A 73 20.36 4.01 -0.29
N LEU A 74 20.91 3.54 0.82
CA LEU A 74 20.43 3.84 2.17
C LEU A 74 21.43 4.80 2.81
N THR A 75 21.01 6.04 3.04
CA THR A 75 21.87 7.10 3.60
C THR A 75 21.83 7.17 5.13
N TRP A 76 20.95 6.38 5.77
CA TRP A 76 20.90 6.31 7.23
C TRP A 76 22.19 5.69 7.77
N SER A 77 22.94 6.46 8.57
CA SER A 77 24.24 6.08 9.14
C SER A 77 24.17 5.59 10.59
N GLY A 78 22.97 5.49 11.15
CA GLY A 78 22.78 4.99 12.52
C GLY A 78 23.16 3.51 12.65
N LYS A 79 23.37 3.07 13.87
CA LYS A 79 23.64 1.66 14.20
C LYS A 79 22.46 1.09 14.97
N LEU A 80 21.97 -0.07 14.56
CA LEU A 80 21.01 -0.82 15.32
C LEU A 80 21.69 -1.44 16.55
N SER A 81 21.02 -1.44 17.70
CA SER A 81 21.47 -2.23 18.84
C SER A 81 21.39 -3.73 18.52
N THR A 82 22.04 -4.56 19.31
CA THR A 82 22.02 -6.02 19.12
C THR A 82 20.60 -6.58 19.07
N ALA A 83 19.72 -6.09 19.96
CA ALA A 83 18.31 -6.49 19.98
C ALA A 83 17.55 -6.04 18.72
N GLN A 84 17.76 -4.80 18.29
CA GLN A 84 17.14 -4.26 17.05
C GLN A 84 17.64 -5.01 15.81
N GLN A 85 18.94 -5.33 15.74
CA GLN A 85 19.53 -6.08 14.64
C GLN A 85 18.91 -7.48 14.52
N LYS A 86 18.78 -8.20 15.65
CA LYS A 86 18.14 -9.51 15.68
C LYS A 86 16.70 -9.47 15.15
N ILE A 87 15.94 -8.40 15.46
CA ILE A 87 14.59 -8.22 14.92
C ILE A 87 14.66 -7.94 13.43
N ALA A 88 15.54 -7.05 12.96
CA ALA A 88 15.70 -6.73 11.56
C ALA A 88 16.05 -7.95 10.70
N ASP A 89 16.94 -8.82 11.20
CA ASP A 89 17.33 -10.07 10.53
C ASP A 89 16.15 -11.05 10.46
N GLY A 90 15.37 -11.18 11.54
CA GLY A 90 14.16 -12.00 11.55
C GLY A 90 13.11 -11.52 10.55
N LEU A 91 12.93 -10.20 10.39
CA LEU A 91 12.02 -9.63 9.40
C LEU A 91 12.46 -9.93 7.96
N LEU A 92 13.76 -9.94 7.69
CA LEU A 92 14.31 -10.32 6.38
C LEU A 92 14.04 -11.80 6.07
N GLU A 93 14.19 -12.69 7.05
CA GLU A 93 13.89 -14.11 6.89
C GLU A 93 12.40 -14.36 6.65
N ASP A 94 11.51 -13.72 7.41
CA ASP A 94 10.06 -13.86 7.27
C ASP A 94 9.54 -13.30 5.94
N GLN A 95 10.18 -12.25 5.42
CA GLN A 95 9.91 -11.74 4.08
C GLN A 95 10.13 -12.81 3.01
N LEU A 96 11.18 -13.62 3.12
CA LEU A 96 11.47 -14.73 2.20
C LEU A 96 10.38 -15.81 2.28
N LYS A 97 9.82 -16.03 3.46
CA LYS A 97 8.73 -17.00 3.71
C LYS A 97 7.33 -16.43 3.38
N LYS A 98 7.23 -15.18 2.93
CA LYS A 98 5.96 -14.46 2.64
C LYS A 98 4.99 -14.44 3.84
N ARG A 99 5.52 -14.33 5.04
CA ARG A 99 4.72 -14.29 6.27
C ARG A 99 4.35 -12.86 6.64
N SER A 100 3.20 -12.72 7.29
CA SER A 100 2.84 -11.49 8.01
C SER A 100 3.47 -11.53 9.40
N PHE A 101 3.90 -10.37 9.91
CA PHE A 101 4.47 -10.24 11.24
C PHE A 101 3.93 -9.01 11.95
N LEU A 102 3.95 -9.05 13.26
CA LEU A 102 3.61 -7.93 14.14
C LEU A 102 4.86 -7.47 14.88
N LEU A 103 5.32 -6.25 14.65
CA LEU A 103 6.39 -5.63 15.41
C LEU A 103 5.81 -4.91 16.64
N TRP A 104 5.92 -5.54 17.80
CA TRP A 104 5.50 -4.97 19.07
C TRP A 104 6.68 -4.32 19.78
N ALA A 105 6.63 -3.00 19.98
CA ALA A 105 7.69 -2.27 20.65
C ALA A 105 7.15 -0.97 21.25
N VAL A 106 7.76 -0.52 22.36
CA VAL A 106 7.43 0.76 23.01
C VAL A 106 7.72 1.96 22.12
N THR A 107 7.13 3.10 22.44
CA THR A 107 7.43 4.36 21.76
C THR A 107 8.91 4.70 21.92
N GLY A 108 9.56 5.19 20.87
CA GLY A 108 10.98 5.51 20.89
C GLY A 108 11.94 4.34 20.68
N ALA A 109 11.46 3.09 20.58
CA ALA A 109 12.31 1.91 20.40
C ALA A 109 13.01 1.79 19.02
N GLY A 110 12.91 2.80 18.16
CA GLY A 110 13.53 2.79 16.83
C GLY A 110 12.82 1.86 15.82
N LYS A 111 11.48 1.72 15.93
CA LYS A 111 10.71 0.85 15.03
C LYS A 111 10.93 1.15 13.55
N THR A 112 11.05 2.42 13.19
CA THR A 112 11.26 2.85 11.80
C THR A 112 12.64 2.42 11.30
N GLU A 113 13.65 2.59 12.12
CA GLU A 113 15.04 2.27 11.82
C GLU A 113 15.24 0.75 11.66
N ILE A 114 14.59 -0.05 12.49
CA ILE A 114 14.58 -1.52 12.39
C ILE A 114 14.05 -2.00 11.02
N LEU A 115 13.14 -1.23 10.42
CA LEU A 115 12.58 -1.58 9.11
C LEU A 115 13.51 -1.23 7.93
N PHE A 116 14.49 -0.36 8.07
CA PHE A 116 15.32 0.10 6.94
C PHE A 116 16.03 -1.03 6.18
N PRO A 117 16.61 -2.04 6.82
CA PRO A 117 17.22 -3.17 6.09
C PRO A 117 16.20 -3.94 5.24
N LEU A 118 15.00 -4.19 5.79
CA LEU A 118 13.91 -4.84 5.07
C LEU A 118 13.44 -3.99 3.88
N LEU A 119 13.21 -2.70 4.11
CA LEU A 119 12.76 -1.77 3.06
C LEU A 119 13.78 -1.70 1.93
N LYS A 120 15.08 -1.61 2.25
CA LYS A 120 16.16 -1.63 1.27
C LYS A 120 16.09 -2.90 0.42
N SER A 121 16.04 -4.07 1.04
CA SER A 121 15.94 -5.36 0.35
C SER A 121 14.72 -5.45 -0.58
N LEU A 122 13.57 -4.95 -0.16
CA LEU A 122 12.36 -4.93 -0.98
C LEU A 122 12.47 -3.97 -2.17
N LEU A 123 13.02 -2.77 -1.95
CA LEU A 123 13.24 -1.79 -3.00
C LEU A 123 14.26 -2.27 -4.02
N GLU A 124 15.34 -2.92 -3.59
CA GLU A 124 16.34 -3.55 -4.47
C GLU A 124 15.74 -4.62 -5.37
N LYS A 125 14.73 -5.34 -4.87
CA LYS A 125 13.93 -6.29 -5.67
C LYS A 125 12.89 -5.60 -6.56
N GLY A 126 12.88 -4.27 -6.63
CA GLY A 126 11.93 -3.46 -7.40
C GLY A 126 10.50 -3.47 -6.84
N LYS A 127 10.30 -3.89 -5.59
CA LYS A 127 8.97 -3.91 -4.96
C LYS A 127 8.51 -2.50 -4.65
N LYS A 128 7.19 -2.28 -4.76
CA LYS A 128 6.53 -1.07 -4.26
C LYS A 128 6.13 -1.29 -2.81
N ILE A 129 6.34 -0.27 -1.98
CA ILE A 129 6.05 -0.32 -0.55
C ILE A 129 4.94 0.69 -0.26
N ALA A 130 3.89 0.26 0.45
CA ALA A 130 2.86 1.12 0.98
C ALA A 130 2.94 1.14 2.50
N VAL A 131 2.95 2.33 3.08
CA VAL A 131 2.89 2.55 4.52
C VAL A 131 1.61 3.31 4.83
N THR A 132 0.82 2.79 5.75
CA THR A 132 -0.48 3.36 6.11
C THR A 132 -0.56 3.63 7.60
N SER A 133 -1.22 4.72 7.97
CA SER A 133 -1.56 5.04 9.35
C SER A 133 -2.88 5.81 9.38
N PRO A 134 -3.73 5.62 10.41
CA PRO A 134 -4.94 6.42 10.58
C PRO A 134 -4.61 7.88 10.95
N ARG A 135 -3.37 8.18 11.36
CA ARG A 135 -2.93 9.51 11.79
C ARG A 135 -2.06 10.15 10.71
N VAL A 136 -2.47 11.35 10.26
CA VAL A 136 -1.78 12.10 9.20
C VAL A 136 -0.40 12.60 9.65
N ASP A 137 -0.26 13.02 10.89
CA ASP A 137 1.01 13.46 11.48
C ASP A 137 2.07 12.33 11.46
N VAL A 138 1.66 11.11 11.84
CA VAL A 138 2.54 9.92 11.77
C VAL A 138 2.94 9.61 10.32
N CYS A 139 2.00 9.67 9.38
CA CYS A 139 2.33 9.48 7.96
C CYS A 139 3.36 10.51 7.46
N ASN A 140 3.19 11.78 7.85
CA ASN A 140 4.12 12.85 7.45
C ASN A 140 5.51 12.65 8.07
N GLU A 141 5.60 12.28 9.33
CA GLU A 141 6.87 11.99 10.00
C GLU A 141 7.60 10.82 9.34
N VAL A 142 6.92 9.69 9.15
CA VAL A 142 7.49 8.50 8.52
C VAL A 142 7.91 8.80 7.07
N PHE A 143 7.12 9.57 6.34
CA PHE A 143 7.45 10.01 4.98
C PHE A 143 8.76 10.82 4.93
N LEU A 144 8.95 11.77 5.86
CA LEU A 144 10.19 12.55 5.92
C LEU A 144 11.40 11.68 6.25
N ARG A 145 11.28 10.75 7.20
CA ARG A 145 12.34 9.79 7.55
C ARG A 145 12.71 8.90 6.37
N PHE A 146 11.72 8.41 5.61
CA PHE A 146 11.98 7.58 4.43
C PHE A 146 12.64 8.36 3.31
N ARG A 147 12.25 9.61 3.08
CA ARG A 147 12.92 10.47 2.12
C ARG A 147 14.39 10.72 2.46
N GLN A 148 14.68 10.88 3.74
CA GLN A 148 16.07 11.05 4.21
C GLN A 148 16.86 9.76 4.07
N ALA A 149 16.25 8.60 4.42
CA ALA A 149 16.93 7.32 4.36
C ALA A 149 17.12 6.79 2.92
N PHE A 150 16.21 7.12 2.00
CA PHE A 150 16.20 6.66 0.61
C PHE A 150 16.00 7.83 -0.36
N PRO A 151 16.98 8.72 -0.53
CA PRO A 151 16.82 9.97 -1.27
C PRO A 151 16.53 9.77 -2.75
N ASP A 152 17.06 8.70 -3.36
CA ASP A 152 16.91 8.40 -4.78
C ASP A 152 15.58 7.74 -5.12
N GLU A 153 14.80 7.35 -4.09
CA GLU A 153 13.52 6.69 -4.29
C GLU A 153 12.38 7.71 -4.47
N LYS A 154 11.49 7.42 -5.44
CA LYS A 154 10.29 8.23 -5.66
C LYS A 154 9.28 7.98 -4.55
N ASN A 155 9.25 8.88 -3.58
CA ASN A 155 8.32 8.84 -2.46
C ASN A 155 7.09 9.70 -2.74
N GLN A 156 5.90 9.23 -2.39
CA GLN A 156 4.64 9.97 -2.49
C GLN A 156 3.87 9.82 -1.18
N SER A 157 3.34 10.92 -0.66
CA SER A 157 2.43 10.92 0.48
C SER A 157 1.02 11.27 0.01
N PHE A 158 0.04 10.51 0.48
CA PHE A 158 -1.38 10.73 0.21
C PHE A 158 -2.11 10.96 1.53
N SER A 159 -2.87 12.02 1.62
CA SER A 159 -3.76 12.29 2.75
C SER A 159 -5.15 12.68 2.26
N ARG A 160 -6.15 12.61 3.14
CA ARG A 160 -7.53 13.05 2.82
C ARG A 160 -7.61 14.51 2.37
N THR A 161 -6.66 15.34 2.76
CA THR A 161 -6.59 16.78 2.47
C THR A 161 -5.82 17.13 1.21
N GLY A 162 -5.28 16.16 0.49
CA GLY A 162 -4.59 16.39 -0.79
C GLY A 162 -3.38 15.49 -1.01
N THR A 163 -2.95 15.44 -2.26
CA THR A 163 -1.75 14.70 -2.68
C THR A 163 -0.54 15.63 -2.63
N LYS A 164 0.41 15.39 -1.75
CA LYS A 164 1.74 16.00 -1.84
C LYS A 164 2.63 15.14 -2.72
N ARG A 165 2.81 15.53 -3.98
CA ARG A 165 3.90 15.00 -4.82
C ARG A 165 5.17 15.74 -4.44
N CYS A 166 6.18 15.01 -3.98
CA CYS A 166 7.53 15.56 -3.94
C CYS A 166 8.22 15.22 -5.27
N ARG A 167 8.77 16.25 -5.88
CA ARG A 167 9.64 16.14 -7.06
C ARG A 167 11.01 15.66 -6.62
#